data_54e66a4f6085dd662fb14dce9172e7be
#
_entry.id   54e66a4f6085dd662fb14dce9172e7be
#
_cell.length_a   1.000
_cell.length_b   1.000
_cell.length_c   1.000
_cell.angle_alpha   90.00
_cell.angle_beta   90.00
_cell.angle_gamma   90.00
#
_symmetry.space_group_name_H-M   'P 1'
#
loop_
_entity.id
_entity.type
_entity.pdbx_description
1 polymer ?
#
loop_
_entity_poly.entity_id
_entity_poly.type
_entity_poly.pdbx_seq_one_letter_code
_entity_poly.pdbx_strand_id
1 'polypeptide(L)'
;MSAMESHAVSYVEAQQARAGELPAAGVAALDRSRSEALEILGERGLPSQRDEDWKYTSIKPITRSRFSPAVSSVDCSQDFIAGSAIENLDAWQLVFADGFYLAHRSKTKGLPEGVQVAGLAEALTRDPDSIVDRLGSAMG
;
A
#
# COMPACT_ATOMS: atom_id res chain seq x y z
N MET A 1 -21.25 7.61 -18.61
CA MET A 1 -20.15 7.28 -17.67
C MET A 1 -19.55 8.55 -17.10
N SER A 2 -19.57 8.71 -15.80
CA SER A 2 -18.93 9.83 -15.11
C SER A 2 -17.40 9.69 -15.21
N ALA A 3 -16.64 10.80 -15.15
CA ALA A 3 -15.19 10.74 -15.12
C ALA A 3 -14.63 9.88 -13.95
N MET A 4 -15.38 9.81 -12.85
CA MET A 4 -15.02 8.97 -11.69
C MET A 4 -15.23 7.48 -11.94
N GLU A 5 -16.25 7.08 -12.68
CA GLU A 5 -16.46 5.69 -13.14
C GLU A 5 -15.35 5.26 -14.08
N SER A 6 -14.94 6.14 -15.01
CA SER A 6 -13.82 5.87 -15.92
C SER A 6 -12.49 5.63 -15.18
N HIS A 7 -12.24 6.35 -14.07
CA HIS A 7 -11.02 6.14 -13.27
C HIS A 7 -11.05 4.85 -12.45
N ALA A 8 -12.22 4.50 -11.86
CA ALA A 8 -12.36 3.22 -11.17
C ALA A 8 -12.09 2.05 -12.11
N VAL A 9 -12.63 2.07 -13.33
CA VAL A 9 -12.40 1.06 -14.36
C VAL A 9 -10.90 0.93 -14.67
N SER A 10 -10.17 2.04 -14.83
CA SER A 10 -8.73 1.98 -15.12
C SER A 10 -7.91 1.36 -13.99
N TYR A 11 -8.28 1.56 -12.72
CA TYR A 11 -7.62 0.92 -11.57
C TYR A 11 -7.92 -0.58 -11.51
N VAL A 12 -9.16 -0.99 -11.78
CA VAL A 12 -9.56 -2.40 -11.85
C VAL A 12 -8.77 -3.13 -12.94
N GLU A 13 -8.72 -2.56 -14.16
CA GLU A 13 -7.97 -3.13 -15.28
C GLU A 13 -6.46 -3.23 -14.98
N ALA A 14 -5.87 -2.19 -14.41
CA ALA A 14 -4.45 -2.18 -14.04
C ALA A 14 -4.12 -3.24 -12.98
N GLN A 15 -5.01 -3.46 -12.02
CA GLN A 15 -4.85 -4.48 -11.00
C GLN A 15 -5.00 -5.88 -11.58
N GLN A 16 -6.01 -6.10 -12.41
CA GLN A 16 -6.25 -7.39 -13.07
C GLN A 16 -5.09 -7.80 -13.97
N ALA A 17 -4.52 -6.86 -14.73
CA ALA A 17 -3.38 -7.11 -15.59
C ALA A 17 -2.14 -7.60 -14.84
N ARG A 18 -2.04 -7.30 -13.54
CA ARG A 18 -0.89 -7.65 -12.67
C ARG A 18 -1.22 -8.67 -11.59
N ALA A 19 -2.39 -9.27 -11.62
CA ALA A 19 -2.85 -10.17 -10.55
C ALA A 19 -1.85 -11.28 -10.20
N GLY A 20 -1.22 -11.88 -11.20
CA GLY A 20 -0.21 -12.93 -11.02
C GLY A 20 1.16 -12.44 -10.51
N GLU A 21 1.42 -11.14 -10.56
CA GLU A 21 2.68 -10.54 -10.10
C GLU A 21 2.57 -9.99 -8.67
N LEU A 22 1.38 -10.01 -8.10
CA LEU A 22 1.15 -9.47 -6.76
C LEU A 22 1.82 -10.34 -5.70
N PRO A 23 2.31 -9.74 -4.59
CA PRO A 23 2.86 -10.49 -3.49
C PRO A 23 1.89 -11.57 -2.99
N ALA A 24 2.38 -12.79 -2.80
CA ALA A 24 1.61 -13.96 -2.40
C ALA A 24 0.39 -14.25 -3.31
N ALA A 25 0.52 -14.00 -4.63
CA ALA A 25 -0.44 -14.50 -5.62
C ALA A 25 -0.52 -16.04 -5.52
N GLY A 26 -1.74 -16.58 -5.55
CA GLY A 26 -2.01 -18.00 -5.32
C GLY A 26 -2.35 -18.37 -3.89
N VAL A 27 -2.23 -17.45 -2.91
CA VAL A 27 -2.79 -17.63 -1.57
C VAL A 27 -4.28 -17.35 -1.62
N ALA A 28 -5.09 -18.40 -1.55
CA ALA A 28 -6.53 -18.36 -1.84
C ALA A 28 -7.31 -17.30 -1.05
N ALA A 29 -6.98 -17.07 0.23
CA ALA A 29 -7.64 -16.06 1.04
C ALA A 29 -7.35 -14.63 0.54
N LEU A 30 -6.09 -14.33 0.17
CA LEU A 30 -5.71 -13.03 -0.37
C LEU A 30 -6.31 -12.78 -1.76
N ASP A 31 -6.29 -13.79 -2.61
CA ASP A 31 -6.83 -13.65 -3.96
C ASP A 31 -8.35 -13.44 -3.91
N ARG A 32 -9.05 -14.07 -2.96
CA ARG A 32 -10.46 -13.82 -2.70
C ARG A 32 -10.69 -12.38 -2.25
N SER A 33 -10.00 -11.91 -1.21
CA SER A 33 -10.15 -10.54 -0.71
C SER A 33 -9.84 -9.48 -1.76
N ARG A 34 -8.85 -9.74 -2.62
CA ARG A 34 -8.52 -8.86 -3.76
C ARG A 34 -9.66 -8.82 -4.78
N SER A 35 -10.22 -9.98 -5.10
CA SER A 35 -11.33 -10.07 -6.06
C SER A 35 -12.57 -9.37 -5.54
N GLU A 36 -12.94 -9.58 -4.29
CA GLU A 36 -14.06 -8.91 -3.62
C GLU A 36 -13.86 -7.38 -3.59
N ALA A 37 -12.66 -6.92 -3.27
CA ALA A 37 -12.35 -5.48 -3.27
C ALA A 37 -12.45 -4.86 -4.67
N LEU A 38 -12.01 -5.57 -5.72
CA LEU A 38 -12.13 -5.11 -7.10
C LEU A 38 -13.59 -5.07 -7.57
N GLU A 39 -14.39 -6.04 -7.18
CA GLU A 39 -15.83 -6.07 -7.46
C GLU A 39 -16.53 -4.86 -6.83
N ILE A 40 -16.28 -4.61 -5.54
CA ILE A 40 -16.82 -3.44 -4.82
C ILE A 40 -16.38 -2.13 -5.50
N LEU A 41 -15.11 -2.01 -5.88
CA LEU A 41 -14.60 -0.83 -6.58
C LEU A 41 -15.26 -0.65 -7.95
N GLY A 42 -15.48 -1.75 -8.68
CA GLY A 42 -16.16 -1.74 -9.97
C GLY A 42 -17.63 -1.31 -9.86
N GLU A 43 -18.33 -1.76 -8.83
CA GLU A 43 -19.74 -1.44 -8.60
C GLU A 43 -19.96 -0.04 -8.02
N ARG A 44 -19.20 0.33 -6.99
CA ARG A 44 -19.39 1.60 -6.26
C ARG A 44 -18.59 2.76 -6.85
N GLY A 45 -17.54 2.46 -7.59
CA GLY A 45 -16.58 3.47 -8.05
C GLY A 45 -15.72 4.04 -6.93
N LEU A 46 -15.01 5.12 -7.24
CA LEU A 46 -14.21 5.85 -6.26
C LEU A 46 -15.10 6.75 -5.40
N PRO A 47 -14.78 6.92 -4.10
CA PRO A 47 -15.56 7.72 -3.19
C PRO A 47 -15.58 9.20 -3.59
N SER A 48 -16.61 9.91 -3.16
CA SER A 48 -16.83 11.32 -3.45
C SER A 48 -17.22 12.09 -2.18
N GLN A 49 -17.23 13.41 -2.25
CA GLN A 49 -17.70 14.24 -1.15
C GLN A 49 -19.22 14.10 -0.86
N ARG A 50 -19.94 13.26 -1.61
CA ARG A 50 -21.33 12.89 -1.32
C ARG A 50 -21.42 11.74 -0.33
N ASP A 51 -20.33 10.97 -0.20
CA ASP A 51 -20.21 9.89 0.76
C ASP A 51 -19.86 10.50 2.12
N GLU A 52 -20.58 10.13 3.19
CA GLU A 52 -20.47 10.80 4.50
C GLU A 52 -19.04 10.78 5.03
N ASP A 53 -18.34 9.64 4.95
CA ASP A 53 -16.97 9.50 5.41
C ASP A 53 -15.96 10.35 4.63
N TRP A 54 -16.33 10.76 3.40
CA TRP A 54 -15.48 11.54 2.50
C TRP A 54 -15.92 12.98 2.32
N LYS A 55 -16.95 13.42 3.03
CA LYS A 55 -17.58 14.74 2.90
C LYS A 55 -16.59 15.90 2.92
N TYR A 56 -15.59 15.84 3.77
CA TYR A 56 -14.57 16.87 3.93
C TYR A 56 -13.24 16.54 3.25
N THR A 57 -13.14 15.40 2.56
CA THR A 57 -11.91 14.93 1.92
C THR A 57 -12.12 14.77 0.43
N SER A 58 -11.43 15.58 -0.36
CA SER A 58 -11.50 15.49 -1.82
C SER A 58 -10.39 14.62 -2.38
N ILE A 59 -10.75 13.56 -3.11
CA ILE A 59 -9.80 12.71 -3.86
C ILE A 59 -9.56 13.18 -5.29
N LYS A 60 -10.09 14.35 -5.69
CA LYS A 60 -9.90 14.92 -7.04
C LYS A 60 -8.43 15.01 -7.49
N PRO A 61 -7.44 15.33 -6.63
CA PRO A 61 -6.04 15.31 -7.03
C PRO A 61 -5.58 13.91 -7.48
N ILE A 62 -6.05 12.86 -6.81
CA ILE A 62 -5.75 11.46 -7.16
C ILE A 62 -6.41 11.09 -8.48
N THR A 63 -7.70 11.37 -8.64
CA THR A 63 -8.45 10.99 -9.85
C THR A 63 -8.03 11.76 -11.10
N ARG A 64 -7.34 12.88 -10.98
CA ARG A 64 -6.80 13.65 -12.11
C ARG A 64 -5.39 13.22 -12.52
N SER A 65 -4.74 12.44 -11.71
CA SER A 65 -3.38 11.95 -11.94
C SER A 65 -3.41 10.53 -12.48
N ARG A 66 -2.45 10.20 -13.33
CA ARG A 66 -2.21 8.82 -13.75
C ARG A 66 -1.05 8.28 -12.93
N PHE A 67 -1.30 7.20 -12.22
CA PHE A 67 -0.31 6.52 -11.42
C PHE A 67 0.07 5.20 -12.09
N SER A 68 1.35 4.89 -12.05
CA SER A 68 1.86 3.57 -12.39
C SER A 68 2.38 2.92 -11.12
N PRO A 69 2.10 1.63 -10.88
CA PRO A 69 2.68 0.91 -9.75
C PRO A 69 4.19 0.91 -9.84
N ALA A 70 4.87 1.21 -8.72
CA ALA A 70 6.30 1.05 -8.65
C ALA A 70 6.66 -0.44 -8.72
N VAL A 71 7.66 -0.78 -9.52
CA VAL A 71 8.14 -2.16 -9.71
C VAL A 71 9.42 -2.45 -8.93
N SER A 72 10.10 -1.40 -8.48
CA SER A 72 11.30 -1.47 -7.65
C SER A 72 11.44 -0.21 -6.81
N SER A 73 12.21 -0.30 -5.74
CA SER A 73 12.56 0.88 -4.94
C SER A 73 13.50 1.81 -5.72
N VAL A 74 13.29 3.10 -5.57
CA VAL A 74 14.29 4.12 -5.86
C VAL A 74 15.04 4.40 -4.57
N ASP A 75 16.38 4.40 -4.59
CA ASP A 75 17.16 4.69 -3.39
C ASP A 75 17.06 6.18 -3.04
N CYS A 76 16.92 6.47 -1.75
CA CYS A 76 16.87 7.82 -1.22
C CYS A 76 18.26 8.30 -0.80
N SER A 77 18.59 9.57 -1.09
CA SER A 77 19.82 10.17 -0.59
C SER A 77 19.79 10.30 0.94
N GLN A 78 20.96 10.18 1.57
CA GLN A 78 21.08 10.35 3.01
C GLN A 78 20.68 11.76 3.45
N ASP A 79 20.96 12.78 2.64
CA ASP A 79 20.60 14.17 2.94
C ASP A 79 19.09 14.39 2.97
N PHE A 80 18.34 13.74 2.06
CA PHE A 80 16.88 13.77 2.07
C PHE A 80 16.31 13.14 3.34
N ILE A 81 16.85 11.96 3.73
CA ILE A 81 16.45 11.26 4.94
C ILE A 81 16.75 12.11 6.19
N ALA A 82 17.95 12.69 6.27
CA ALA A 82 18.35 13.54 7.38
C ALA A 82 17.49 14.80 7.49
N GLY A 83 17.16 15.44 6.35
CA GLY A 83 16.29 16.61 6.31
C GLY A 83 14.83 16.35 6.70
N SER A 84 14.41 15.07 6.65
CA SER A 84 13.06 14.65 7.09
C SER A 84 13.02 14.16 8.53
N ALA A 85 14.18 14.01 9.20
CA ALA A 85 14.27 13.52 10.57
C ALA A 85 13.86 14.60 11.58
N ILE A 86 13.25 14.17 12.69
CA ILE A 86 12.99 15.05 13.83
C ILE A 86 14.28 15.18 14.62
N GLU A 87 14.76 16.41 14.80
CA GLU A 87 15.98 16.68 15.55
C GLU A 87 15.85 16.23 17.03
N ASN A 88 16.93 15.65 17.55
CA ASN A 88 17.04 15.19 18.94
C ASN A 88 16.02 14.09 19.35
N LEU A 89 15.39 13.43 18.39
CA LEU A 89 14.55 12.28 18.67
C LEU A 89 15.40 11.01 18.66
N ASP A 90 15.53 10.34 19.81
CA ASP A 90 16.09 9.00 19.91
C ASP A 90 15.00 7.96 19.56
N ALA A 91 14.99 7.51 18.32
CA ALA A 91 13.98 6.59 17.81
C ALA A 91 14.56 5.67 16.72
N TRP A 92 13.93 4.53 16.53
CA TRP A 92 14.15 3.73 15.33
C TRP A 92 13.59 4.48 14.12
N GLN A 93 14.34 4.45 13.03
CA GLN A 93 13.95 5.10 11.78
C GLN A 93 13.74 4.05 10.71
N LEU A 94 12.53 3.98 10.17
CA LEU A 94 12.18 3.10 9.07
C LEU A 94 12.06 3.94 7.79
N VAL A 95 12.77 3.53 6.76
CA VAL A 95 12.78 4.22 5.47
C VAL A 95 12.09 3.36 4.43
N PHE A 96 11.12 3.96 3.75
CA PHE A 96 10.42 3.38 2.61
C PHE A 96 10.54 4.31 1.41
N ALA A 97 10.75 3.76 0.23
CA ALA A 97 10.68 4.49 -1.03
C ALA A 97 9.71 3.77 -1.96
N ASP A 98 8.72 4.49 -2.48
CA ASP A 98 7.66 3.95 -3.35
C ASP A 98 6.97 2.69 -2.79
N GLY A 99 6.86 2.59 -1.46
CA GLY A 99 6.27 1.43 -0.77
C GLY A 99 7.25 0.29 -0.47
N PHE A 100 8.50 0.36 -0.93
CA PHE A 100 9.53 -0.65 -0.62
C PHE A 100 10.34 -0.27 0.61
N TYR A 101 10.50 -1.22 1.53
CA TYR A 101 11.34 -1.05 2.71
C TYR A 101 12.82 -1.04 2.34
N LEU A 102 13.54 0.01 2.76
CA LEU A 102 14.99 0.16 2.56
C LEU A 102 15.75 -0.15 3.85
N ALA A 103 16.04 -1.42 4.09
CA ALA A 103 16.72 -1.86 5.30
C ALA A 103 18.09 -1.17 5.49
N HIS A 104 18.85 -0.99 4.40
CA HIS A 104 20.19 -0.36 4.42
C HIS A 104 20.14 1.16 4.71
N ARG A 105 18.98 1.79 4.62
CA ARG A 105 18.74 3.21 4.98
C ARG A 105 18.03 3.36 6.31
N SER A 106 17.53 2.28 6.88
CA SER A 106 16.78 2.26 8.14
C SER A 106 17.71 2.09 9.35
N LYS A 107 17.34 2.69 10.47
CA LYS A 107 18.03 2.54 11.76
C LYS A 107 17.18 1.68 12.68
N THR A 108 17.45 0.38 12.68
CA THR A 108 16.67 -0.63 13.43
C THR A 108 17.51 -1.37 14.47
N LYS A 109 18.76 -0.94 14.69
CA LYS A 109 19.63 -1.55 15.71
C LYS A 109 19.01 -1.37 17.10
N GLY A 110 18.97 -2.47 17.86
CA GLY A 110 18.43 -2.46 19.23
C GLY A 110 16.89 -2.56 19.28
N LEU A 111 16.25 -3.00 18.21
CA LEU A 111 14.84 -3.40 18.30
C LEU A 111 14.66 -4.49 19.37
N PRO A 112 13.55 -4.45 20.14
CA PRO A 112 13.24 -5.50 21.10
C PRO A 112 13.16 -6.88 20.46
N GLU A 113 13.46 -7.91 21.25
CA GLU A 113 13.32 -9.29 20.83
C GLU A 113 11.85 -9.57 20.37
N GLY A 114 11.71 -10.30 19.27
CA GLY A 114 10.41 -10.61 18.67
C GLY A 114 9.84 -9.52 17.75
N VAL A 115 10.43 -8.30 17.70
CA VAL A 115 10.03 -7.29 16.73
C VAL A 115 10.69 -7.55 15.38
N GLN A 116 9.86 -7.65 14.34
CA GLN A 116 10.29 -7.81 12.96
C GLN A 116 9.86 -6.60 12.13
N VAL A 117 10.77 -6.11 11.29
CA VAL A 117 10.50 -5.06 10.32
C VAL A 117 10.80 -5.58 8.92
N ALA A 118 9.81 -5.53 8.06
CA ALA A 118 9.92 -5.97 6.67
C ALA A 118 8.92 -5.22 5.78
N GLY A 119 9.11 -5.21 4.47
CA GLY A 119 8.06 -4.86 3.55
C GLY A 119 6.94 -5.90 3.58
N LEU A 120 5.69 -5.48 3.42
CA LEU A 120 4.54 -6.40 3.44
C LEU A 120 4.68 -7.52 2.39
N ALA A 121 5.18 -7.20 1.20
CA ALA A 121 5.42 -8.17 0.14
C ALA A 121 6.41 -9.28 0.57
N GLU A 122 7.50 -8.89 1.22
CA GLU A 122 8.50 -9.82 1.77
C GLU A 122 7.88 -10.66 2.90
N ALA A 123 7.16 -10.03 3.81
CA ALA A 123 6.51 -10.71 4.93
C ALA A 123 5.49 -11.75 4.46
N LEU A 124 4.66 -11.41 3.47
CA LEU A 124 3.70 -12.33 2.85
C LEU A 124 4.36 -13.49 2.11
N THR A 125 5.55 -13.29 1.53
CA THR A 125 6.30 -14.38 0.88
C THR A 125 6.90 -15.33 1.91
N ARG A 126 7.34 -14.79 3.05
CA ARG A 126 8.02 -15.57 4.11
C ARG A 126 7.03 -16.34 4.99
N ASP A 127 5.96 -15.71 5.41
CA ASP A 127 4.96 -16.26 6.33
C ASP A 127 3.57 -15.64 6.05
N PRO A 128 2.88 -16.13 5.00
CA PRO A 128 1.56 -15.60 4.65
C PRO A 128 0.52 -15.84 5.74
N ASP A 129 0.58 -16.98 6.44
CA ASP A 129 -0.45 -17.40 7.39
C ASP A 129 -0.55 -16.46 8.60
N SER A 130 0.58 -15.91 9.06
CA SER A 130 0.58 -14.96 10.20
C SER A 130 -0.03 -13.60 9.86
N ILE A 131 -0.19 -13.28 8.57
CA ILE A 131 -0.55 -11.94 8.08
C ILE A 131 -1.96 -11.93 7.49
N VAL A 132 -2.31 -12.98 6.74
CA VAL A 132 -3.55 -13.05 5.94
C VAL A 132 -4.80 -12.78 6.78
N ASP A 133 -4.91 -13.39 7.94
CA ASP A 133 -6.08 -13.25 8.83
C ASP A 133 -6.24 -11.82 9.40
N ARG A 134 -5.20 -11.01 9.33
CA ARG A 134 -5.18 -9.63 9.84
C ARG A 134 -5.37 -8.59 8.76
N LEU A 135 -5.08 -8.94 7.50
CA LEU A 135 -5.26 -8.03 6.38
C LEU A 135 -6.75 -7.76 6.14
N GLY A 136 -7.11 -6.49 6.19
CA GLY A 136 -8.48 -6.06 5.98
C GLY A 136 -9.43 -6.29 7.17
N SER A 137 -9.02 -6.97 8.23
CA SER A 137 -9.91 -7.30 9.37
C SER A 137 -10.47 -6.09 10.12
N ALA A 138 -9.83 -4.93 10.01
CA ALA A 138 -10.28 -3.67 10.62
C ALA A 138 -11.16 -2.82 9.69
N MET A 139 -11.30 -3.22 8.43
CA MET A 139 -12.16 -2.55 7.45
C MET A 139 -13.39 -3.42 7.28
N GLY A 140 -14.42 -3.14 8.09
CA GLY A 140 -15.71 -3.82 8.06
C GLY A 140 -16.55 -3.49 6.83
#